data_7c548f388cb0af1da9cab0c69761d529
#
_entry.id   7c548f388cb0af1da9cab0c69761d529
#
_cell.length_a   1.000
_cell.length_b   1.000
_cell.length_c   1.000
_cell.angle_alpha   90.00
_cell.angle_beta   90.00
_cell.angle_gamma   90.00
#
_symmetry.space_group_name_H-M   'P 1'
#
loop_
_entity.id
_entity.type
_entity.pdbx_description
1 polymer ?
#
loop_
_entity_poly.entity_id
_entity_poly.type
_entity_poly.pdbx_seq_one_letter_code
_entity_poly.pdbx_strand_id
1 'polypeptide(L)'
;HDAREIWAATQDVVRRVLAERGAGRVAAIGITNQRETTVVWDRKTGEPVHNAIVWQDRRTAEMCAALRAKGREAALQTKTGLLADPYFSGTKLAWLLDHIPDGRARARDGALLFGTIDSWLIYKLTGGRVHATDATNASRTLLFNIATQEWDDEILGWFDIPRAMLPRVLDSAADYGTCDPALFGAAIPIRGVAGDQQAATVGQAC
;
A
#
# COMPACT_ATOMS: atom_id res chain seq x y z
N HIS A 1 -2.13 -13.55 3.19
CA HIS A 1 -0.84 -13.53 3.92
C HIS A 1 -1.02 -12.82 5.26
N ASP A 2 -0.27 -13.24 6.27
CA ASP A 2 -0.17 -12.45 7.50
C ASP A 2 0.85 -11.31 7.31
N ALA A 3 0.40 -10.06 7.46
CA ALA A 3 1.29 -8.91 7.34
C ALA A 3 2.35 -8.86 8.46
N ARG A 4 2.09 -9.48 9.62
CA ARG A 4 3.07 -9.60 10.72
C ARG A 4 4.24 -10.48 10.34
N GLU A 5 3.98 -11.59 9.63
CA GLU A 5 5.06 -12.47 9.11
C GLU A 5 5.93 -11.73 8.08
N ILE A 6 5.31 -10.95 7.19
CA ILE A 6 6.04 -10.10 6.23
C ILE A 6 6.95 -9.12 6.98
N TRP A 7 6.42 -8.47 8.02
CA TRP A 7 7.19 -7.53 8.83
C TRP A 7 8.34 -8.23 9.59
N ALA A 8 8.08 -9.38 10.21
CA ALA A 8 9.09 -10.15 10.93
C ALA A 8 10.22 -10.61 10.00
N ALA A 9 9.88 -11.13 8.81
CA ALA A 9 10.86 -11.54 7.81
C ALA A 9 11.69 -10.34 7.31
N THR A 10 11.06 -9.19 7.08
CA THR A 10 11.75 -7.95 6.69
C THR A 10 12.76 -7.54 7.74
N GLN A 11 12.37 -7.52 9.02
CA GLN A 11 13.29 -7.17 10.11
C GLN A 11 14.49 -8.14 10.21
N ASP A 12 14.24 -9.45 10.07
CA ASP A 12 15.28 -10.46 10.16
C ASP A 12 16.32 -10.26 9.04
N VAL A 13 15.87 -10.12 7.80
CA VAL A 13 16.75 -9.89 6.65
C VAL A 13 17.55 -8.60 6.80
N VAL A 14 16.91 -7.49 7.20
CA VAL A 14 17.61 -6.22 7.40
C VAL A 14 18.66 -6.34 8.51
N ARG A 15 18.32 -6.96 9.66
CA ARG A 15 19.28 -7.16 10.75
C ARG A 15 20.50 -7.97 10.32
N ARG A 16 20.32 -9.04 9.54
CA ARG A 16 21.44 -9.85 9.01
C ARG A 16 22.36 -9.02 8.12
N VAL A 17 21.80 -8.28 7.17
CA VAL A 17 22.59 -7.42 6.28
C VAL A 17 23.35 -6.36 7.07
N LEU A 18 22.72 -5.72 8.04
CA LEU A 18 23.36 -4.69 8.87
C LEU A 18 24.44 -5.27 9.80
N ALA A 19 24.26 -6.50 10.30
CA ALA A 19 25.27 -7.19 11.10
C ALA A 19 26.53 -7.50 10.27
N GLU A 20 26.37 -7.89 9.01
CA GLU A 20 27.49 -8.19 8.11
C GLU A 20 28.21 -6.94 7.60
N ARG A 21 27.47 -5.89 7.27
CA ARG A 21 27.97 -4.72 6.55
C ARG A 21 28.23 -3.50 7.43
N GLY A 22 27.57 -3.43 8.58
CA GLY A 22 27.57 -2.27 9.46
C GLY A 22 26.56 -1.20 9.02
N ALA A 23 25.70 -0.76 9.93
CA ALA A 23 24.65 0.21 9.64
C ALA A 23 25.18 1.56 9.10
N GLY A 24 26.35 2.00 9.56
CA GLY A 24 26.99 3.25 9.09
C GLY A 24 27.44 3.24 7.61
N ARG A 25 27.42 2.08 6.95
CA ARG A 25 27.76 1.96 5.52
C ARG A 25 26.52 1.95 4.61
N VAL A 26 25.31 1.95 5.18
CA VAL A 26 24.05 1.95 4.42
C VAL A 26 23.59 3.39 4.22
N ALA A 27 23.59 3.83 2.98
CA ALA A 27 23.22 5.20 2.63
C ALA A 27 21.70 5.42 2.67
N ALA A 28 20.90 4.43 2.23
CA ALA A 28 19.44 4.50 2.21
C ALA A 28 18.80 3.12 2.08
N ILE A 29 17.49 3.08 2.35
CA ILE A 29 16.58 1.95 2.08
C ILE A 29 15.79 2.25 0.82
N GLY A 30 15.75 1.30 -0.11
CA GLY A 30 14.80 1.23 -1.21
C GLY A 30 13.80 0.10 -0.97
N ILE A 31 12.53 0.33 -1.25
CA ILE A 31 11.45 -0.65 -1.07
C ILE A 31 10.88 -1.02 -2.42
N THR A 32 10.78 -2.32 -2.67
CA THR A 32 9.99 -2.86 -3.78
C THR A 32 9.10 -3.98 -3.25
N ASN A 33 7.94 -4.17 -3.87
CA ASN A 33 6.92 -5.08 -3.35
C ASN A 33 6.05 -5.66 -4.46
N GLN A 34 5.44 -6.80 -4.17
CA GLN A 34 4.29 -7.26 -4.94
C GLN A 34 3.16 -6.24 -4.80
N ARG A 35 2.75 -5.62 -5.93
CA ARG A 35 1.69 -4.60 -5.93
C ARG A 35 0.33 -5.22 -5.60
N GLU A 36 -0.69 -4.39 -5.47
CA GLU A 36 -2.11 -4.74 -5.29
C GLU A 36 -2.46 -5.52 -4.01
N THR A 37 -1.48 -6.10 -3.31
CA THR A 37 -1.72 -6.78 -2.03
C THR A 37 -2.15 -5.76 -1.00
N THR A 38 -3.35 -5.97 -0.44
CA THR A 38 -4.09 -4.99 0.36
C THR A 38 -3.94 -5.26 1.84
N VAL A 39 -3.46 -4.28 2.59
CA VAL A 39 -3.34 -4.32 4.05
C VAL A 39 -4.20 -3.21 4.66
N VAL A 40 -4.92 -3.54 5.74
CA VAL A 40 -5.61 -2.57 6.61
C VAL A 40 -5.11 -2.76 8.03
N TRP A 41 -4.73 -1.66 8.67
CA TRP A 41 -4.23 -1.69 10.06
C TRP A 41 -4.81 -0.58 10.91
N ASP A 42 -4.79 -0.78 12.20
CA ASP A 42 -5.18 0.21 13.18
C ASP A 42 -4.11 1.32 13.28
N ARG A 43 -4.52 2.57 13.12
CA ARG A 43 -3.62 3.74 13.11
C ARG A 43 -2.84 3.89 14.40
N LYS A 44 -3.45 3.60 15.54
CA LYS A 44 -2.86 3.84 16.87
C LYS A 44 -1.83 2.76 17.23
N THR A 45 -2.16 1.50 16.93
CA THR A 45 -1.32 0.36 17.31
C THR A 45 -0.35 -0.04 16.21
N GLY A 46 -0.64 0.31 14.95
CA GLY A 46 0.10 -0.18 13.80
C GLY A 46 -0.10 -1.69 13.56
N GLU A 47 -1.15 -2.30 14.14
CA GLU A 47 -1.42 -3.72 13.98
C GLU A 47 -2.44 -3.98 12.86
N PRO A 48 -2.18 -4.97 11.98
CA PRO A 48 -3.13 -5.34 10.95
C PRO A 48 -4.42 -5.88 11.57
N VAL A 49 -5.56 -5.43 11.07
CA VAL A 49 -6.89 -5.83 11.58
C VAL A 49 -7.47 -7.04 10.84
N HIS A 50 -6.81 -7.47 9.79
CA HIS A 50 -7.14 -8.65 8.99
C HIS A 50 -5.87 -9.12 8.25
N ASN A 51 -5.84 -10.38 7.81
CA ASN A 51 -4.80 -10.86 6.90
C ASN A 51 -4.79 -10.05 5.60
N ALA A 52 -3.61 -9.78 5.07
CA ALA A 52 -3.44 -9.12 3.79
C ALA A 52 -4.08 -9.94 2.66
N ILE A 53 -4.90 -9.29 1.82
CA ILE A 53 -5.51 -9.93 0.65
C ILE A 53 -4.58 -9.74 -0.54
N VAL A 54 -4.07 -10.86 -1.05
CA VAL A 54 -3.09 -10.88 -2.14
C VAL A 54 -3.72 -10.57 -3.50
N TRP A 55 -2.91 -10.17 -4.47
CA TRP A 55 -3.32 -9.85 -5.84
C TRP A 55 -4.06 -11.00 -6.56
N GLN A 56 -3.73 -12.25 -6.26
CA GLN A 56 -4.35 -13.46 -6.84
C GLN A 56 -5.76 -13.75 -6.32
N ASP A 57 -6.17 -13.11 -5.22
CA ASP A 57 -7.45 -13.39 -4.56
C ASP A 57 -8.62 -12.88 -5.39
N ARG A 58 -9.61 -13.75 -5.60
CA ARG A 58 -10.77 -13.49 -6.47
C ARG A 58 -12.07 -13.23 -5.71
N ARG A 59 -12.05 -13.11 -4.37
CA ARG A 59 -13.26 -12.97 -3.53
C ARG A 59 -14.14 -11.79 -3.88
N THR A 60 -13.61 -10.76 -4.54
CA THR A 60 -14.35 -9.55 -4.92
C THR A 60 -14.84 -9.56 -6.38
N ALA A 61 -14.86 -10.72 -7.04
CA ALA A 61 -15.29 -10.83 -8.44
C ALA A 61 -16.72 -10.34 -8.67
N GLU A 62 -17.64 -10.61 -7.73
CA GLU A 62 -19.04 -10.13 -7.80
C GLU A 62 -19.13 -8.61 -7.70
N MET A 63 -18.30 -7.99 -6.88
CA MET A 63 -18.22 -6.53 -6.75
C MET A 63 -17.77 -5.90 -8.08
N CYS A 64 -16.80 -6.51 -8.76
CA CYS A 64 -16.38 -6.08 -10.09
C CYS A 64 -17.49 -6.25 -11.14
N ALA A 65 -18.23 -7.36 -11.09
CA ALA A 65 -19.39 -7.57 -11.97
C ALA A 65 -20.47 -6.50 -11.74
N ALA A 66 -20.73 -6.15 -10.48
CA ALA A 66 -21.69 -5.08 -10.14
C ALA A 66 -21.25 -3.70 -10.65
N LEU A 67 -19.95 -3.38 -10.65
CA LEU A 67 -19.41 -2.14 -11.25
C LEU A 67 -19.68 -2.10 -12.76
N ARG A 68 -19.43 -3.19 -13.47
CA ARG A 68 -19.74 -3.33 -14.91
C ARG A 68 -21.22 -3.19 -15.20
N ALA A 69 -22.07 -3.88 -14.43
CA ALA A 69 -23.52 -3.80 -14.58
C ALA A 69 -24.08 -2.37 -14.36
N LYS A 70 -23.40 -1.58 -13.53
CA LYS A 70 -23.72 -0.16 -13.30
C LYS A 70 -23.14 0.77 -14.37
N GLY A 71 -22.49 0.25 -15.41
CA GLY A 71 -21.87 1.03 -16.48
C GLY A 71 -20.64 1.84 -16.07
N ARG A 72 -20.00 1.51 -14.93
CA ARG A 72 -18.88 2.28 -14.36
C ARG A 72 -17.51 1.92 -14.95
N GLU A 73 -17.39 0.84 -15.71
CA GLU A 73 -16.09 0.35 -16.18
C GLU A 73 -15.38 1.32 -17.13
N ALA A 74 -16.12 1.98 -18.05
CA ALA A 74 -15.52 2.94 -18.96
C ALA A 74 -14.93 4.15 -18.21
N ALA A 75 -15.66 4.69 -17.23
CA ALA A 75 -15.15 5.79 -16.40
C ALA A 75 -13.95 5.35 -15.55
N LEU A 76 -14.01 4.14 -14.98
CA LEU A 76 -12.89 3.55 -14.24
C LEU A 76 -11.64 3.45 -15.12
N GLN A 77 -11.79 2.88 -16.32
CA GLN A 77 -10.69 2.72 -17.27
C GLN A 77 -10.09 4.07 -17.70
N THR A 78 -10.92 5.06 -17.97
CA THR A 78 -10.45 6.40 -18.34
C THR A 78 -9.61 7.04 -17.24
N LYS A 79 -10.03 6.88 -15.97
CA LYS A 79 -9.37 7.51 -14.82
C LYS A 79 -8.14 6.74 -14.34
N THR A 80 -8.20 5.40 -14.36
CA THR A 80 -7.16 4.56 -13.75
C THR A 80 -6.30 3.81 -14.75
N GLY A 81 -6.73 3.71 -16.01
CA GLY A 81 -6.13 2.84 -17.02
C GLY A 81 -6.43 1.34 -16.80
N LEU A 82 -7.29 0.99 -15.83
CA LEU A 82 -7.53 -0.39 -15.41
C LEU A 82 -8.98 -0.81 -15.66
N LEU A 83 -9.18 -2.11 -15.85
CA LEU A 83 -10.52 -2.71 -15.90
C LEU A 83 -11.03 -3.06 -14.50
N ALA A 84 -12.34 -3.26 -14.36
CA ALA A 84 -12.92 -3.73 -13.09
C ALA A 84 -12.57 -5.20 -12.86
N ASP A 85 -11.46 -5.45 -12.19
CA ASP A 85 -10.96 -6.81 -11.87
C ASP A 85 -10.60 -6.91 -10.38
N PRO A 86 -10.90 -8.05 -9.72
CA PRO A 86 -10.54 -8.29 -8.32
C PRO A 86 -9.02 -8.37 -8.07
N TYR A 87 -8.22 -8.39 -9.09
CA TYR A 87 -6.75 -8.27 -9.01
C TYR A 87 -6.32 -7.02 -8.22
N PHE A 88 -7.01 -5.89 -8.42
CA PHE A 88 -6.62 -4.58 -7.88
C PHE A 88 -7.13 -4.36 -6.44
N SER A 89 -6.53 -3.39 -5.72
CA SER A 89 -6.73 -3.22 -4.28
C SER A 89 -8.10 -2.67 -3.89
N GLY A 90 -8.71 -1.80 -4.69
CA GLY A 90 -9.90 -1.02 -4.29
C GLY A 90 -11.09 -1.88 -3.86
N THR A 91 -11.40 -2.94 -4.62
CA THR A 91 -12.49 -3.86 -4.27
C THR A 91 -12.17 -4.69 -3.03
N LYS A 92 -10.89 -5.09 -2.84
CA LYS A 92 -10.43 -5.80 -1.64
C LYS A 92 -10.52 -4.92 -0.40
N LEU A 93 -10.18 -3.64 -0.53
CA LEU A 93 -10.32 -2.67 0.55
C LEU A 93 -11.79 -2.51 0.95
N ALA A 94 -12.69 -2.31 -0.02
CA ALA A 94 -14.12 -2.24 0.25
C ALA A 94 -14.63 -3.50 0.96
N TRP A 95 -14.22 -4.68 0.48
CA TRP A 95 -14.56 -5.95 1.11
C TRP A 95 -14.05 -6.03 2.55
N LEU A 96 -12.81 -5.63 2.81
CA LEU A 96 -12.24 -5.60 4.17
C LEU A 96 -13.06 -4.72 5.11
N LEU A 97 -13.46 -3.51 4.67
CA LEU A 97 -14.24 -2.60 5.48
C LEU A 97 -15.63 -3.17 5.84
N ASP A 98 -16.19 -4.03 5.00
CA ASP A 98 -17.47 -4.71 5.27
C ASP A 98 -17.31 -5.93 6.21
N HIS A 99 -16.10 -6.49 6.34
CA HIS A 99 -15.86 -7.72 7.10
C HIS A 99 -15.03 -7.50 8.39
N ILE A 100 -14.46 -6.32 8.58
CA ILE A 100 -13.82 -5.92 9.83
C ILE A 100 -14.91 -5.41 10.78
N PRO A 101 -14.90 -5.80 12.07
CA PRO A 101 -15.85 -5.25 13.04
C PRO A 101 -15.80 -3.71 13.06
N ASP A 102 -16.96 -3.10 12.86
CA ASP A 102 -17.14 -1.65 12.75
C ASP A 102 -16.23 -0.98 11.68
N GLY A 103 -15.79 -1.73 10.67
CA GLY A 103 -14.77 -1.32 9.70
C GLY A 103 -15.07 0.01 9.03
N ARG A 104 -16.31 0.18 8.52
CA ARG A 104 -16.73 1.44 7.88
C ARG A 104 -16.74 2.63 8.85
N ALA A 105 -17.25 2.44 10.07
CA ALA A 105 -17.26 3.51 11.10
C ALA A 105 -15.83 3.89 11.51
N ARG A 106 -15.02 2.90 11.85
CA ARG A 106 -13.60 3.10 12.22
C ARG A 106 -12.79 3.76 11.11
N ALA A 107 -13.09 3.45 9.84
CA ALA A 107 -12.44 4.09 8.69
C ALA A 107 -12.82 5.58 8.58
N ARG A 108 -14.12 5.92 8.75
CA ARG A 108 -14.61 7.32 8.76
C ARG A 108 -14.01 8.11 9.91
N ASP A 109 -13.86 7.50 11.07
CA ASP A 109 -13.25 8.12 12.27
C ASP A 109 -11.71 8.24 12.14
N GLY A 110 -11.13 7.78 11.03
CA GLY A 110 -9.70 7.81 10.79
C GLY A 110 -8.88 6.85 11.65
N ALA A 111 -9.52 5.87 12.29
CA ALA A 111 -8.86 4.87 13.13
C ALA A 111 -8.17 3.76 12.33
N LEU A 112 -8.52 3.59 11.05
CA LEU A 112 -7.92 2.62 10.15
C LEU A 112 -7.08 3.29 9.08
N LEU A 113 -5.98 2.64 8.71
CA LEU A 113 -5.15 2.98 7.55
C LEU A 113 -5.16 1.85 6.54
N PHE A 114 -5.05 2.22 5.28
CA PHE A 114 -4.88 1.30 4.15
C PHE A 114 -3.52 1.50 3.49
N GLY A 115 -2.98 0.44 2.93
CA GLY A 115 -1.87 0.50 1.99
C GLY A 115 -1.62 -0.82 1.28
N THR A 116 -0.79 -0.76 0.26
CA THR A 116 -0.09 -1.89 -0.28
C THR A 116 1.11 -2.22 0.61
N ILE A 117 1.86 -3.26 0.32
CA ILE A 117 2.94 -3.74 1.21
C ILE A 117 4.01 -2.66 1.44
N ASP A 118 4.33 -1.84 0.44
CA ASP A 118 5.24 -0.70 0.57
C ASP A 118 4.80 0.28 1.66
N SER A 119 3.53 0.72 1.62
CA SER A 119 2.98 1.61 2.64
C SER A 119 3.01 1.00 4.03
N TRP A 120 2.70 -0.29 4.14
CA TRP A 120 2.80 -1.05 5.38
C TRP A 120 4.22 -1.06 5.93
N LEU A 121 5.22 -1.37 5.08
CA LEU A 121 6.61 -1.38 5.47
C LEU A 121 7.15 0.00 5.84
N ILE A 122 6.80 1.05 5.07
CA ILE A 122 7.17 2.44 5.41
C ILE A 122 6.61 2.81 6.79
N TYR A 123 5.33 2.51 7.02
CA TYR A 123 4.69 2.80 8.30
C TYR A 123 5.40 2.11 9.46
N LYS A 124 5.69 0.82 9.33
CA LYS A 124 6.41 0.04 10.35
C LYS A 124 7.86 0.50 10.52
N LEU A 125 8.59 0.73 9.44
CA LEU A 125 9.99 1.18 9.48
C LEU A 125 10.13 2.56 10.14
N THR A 126 9.17 3.45 9.93
CA THR A 126 9.20 4.81 10.49
C THR A 126 8.57 4.91 11.88
N GLY A 127 8.18 3.80 12.52
CA GLY A 127 7.51 3.82 13.82
C GLY A 127 6.16 4.56 13.77
N GLY A 128 5.42 4.41 12.70
CA GLY A 128 4.09 5.02 12.50
C GLY A 128 4.09 6.50 12.08
N ARG A 129 5.26 7.09 11.83
CA ARG A 129 5.37 8.52 11.49
C ARG A 129 5.01 8.85 10.04
N VAL A 130 5.23 7.92 9.12
CA VAL A 130 4.98 8.15 7.67
C VAL A 130 4.00 7.12 7.15
N HIS A 131 2.94 7.61 6.53
CA HIS A 131 1.96 6.84 5.78
C HIS A 131 1.98 7.35 4.34
N ALA A 132 2.72 6.67 3.49
CA ALA A 132 2.96 7.06 2.10
C ALA A 132 3.09 5.84 1.19
N THR A 133 2.92 6.07 -0.10
CA THR A 133 3.14 5.14 -1.21
C THR A 133 3.73 5.90 -2.38
N ASP A 134 4.13 5.22 -3.45
CA ASP A 134 4.51 5.86 -4.70
C ASP A 134 3.43 5.72 -5.78
N ALA A 135 3.57 6.49 -6.87
CA ALA A 135 2.62 6.48 -7.98
C ALA A 135 2.52 5.10 -8.65
N THR A 136 3.60 4.30 -8.69
CA THR A 136 3.58 2.97 -9.33
C THR A 136 2.76 1.96 -8.55
N ASN A 137 2.71 2.05 -7.22
CA ASN A 137 1.82 1.26 -6.37
C ASN A 137 0.39 1.84 -6.35
N ALA A 138 0.24 3.16 -6.19
CA ALA A 138 -1.07 3.82 -6.16
C ALA A 138 -1.87 3.55 -7.43
N SER A 139 -1.24 3.58 -8.62
CA SER A 139 -1.88 3.32 -9.91
C SER A 139 -2.48 1.91 -10.05
N ARG A 140 -2.11 0.97 -9.16
CA ARG A 140 -2.62 -0.41 -9.18
C ARG A 140 -3.75 -0.66 -8.19
N THR A 141 -4.28 0.40 -7.59
CA THR A 141 -5.30 0.27 -6.54
C THR A 141 -6.74 0.33 -7.04
N LEU A 142 -7.02 0.72 -8.28
CA LEU A 142 -8.33 1.16 -8.81
C LEU A 142 -8.84 2.47 -8.19
N LEU A 143 -8.09 3.12 -7.30
CA LEU A 143 -8.55 4.30 -6.55
C LEU A 143 -7.84 5.58 -6.99
N PHE A 144 -6.77 5.45 -7.77
CA PHE A 144 -5.86 6.52 -8.15
C PHE A 144 -6.11 6.97 -9.60
N ASN A 145 -6.32 8.24 -9.79
CA ASN A 145 -6.48 8.84 -11.11
C ASN A 145 -5.10 9.15 -11.70
N ILE A 146 -4.73 8.43 -12.77
CA ILE A 146 -3.41 8.53 -13.39
C ILE A 146 -3.19 9.84 -14.16
N ALA A 147 -4.26 10.54 -14.54
CA ALA A 147 -4.16 11.84 -15.24
C ALA A 147 -3.91 12.98 -14.26
N THR A 148 -4.57 12.98 -13.10
CA THR A 148 -4.41 14.03 -12.07
C THR A 148 -3.32 13.71 -11.05
N GLN A 149 -2.86 12.47 -11.01
CA GLN A 149 -1.91 11.95 -10.01
C GLN A 149 -2.42 12.07 -8.57
N GLU A 150 -3.73 11.83 -8.38
CA GLU A 150 -4.39 11.91 -7.08
C GLU A 150 -5.37 10.75 -6.86
N TRP A 151 -5.75 10.51 -5.60
CA TRP A 151 -6.87 9.64 -5.27
C TRP A 151 -8.16 10.23 -5.82
N ASP A 152 -8.97 9.43 -6.54
CA ASP A 152 -10.18 9.89 -7.23
C ASP A 152 -11.41 9.81 -6.32
N ASP A 153 -11.94 10.96 -5.93
CA ASP A 153 -13.06 11.05 -4.98
C ASP A 153 -14.36 10.41 -5.50
N GLU A 154 -14.60 10.43 -6.82
CA GLU A 154 -15.77 9.74 -7.39
C GLU A 154 -15.65 8.22 -7.22
N ILE A 155 -14.46 7.66 -7.51
CA ILE A 155 -14.20 6.23 -7.33
C ILE A 155 -14.24 5.85 -5.85
N LEU A 156 -13.66 6.68 -4.97
CA LEU A 156 -13.75 6.48 -3.53
C LEU A 156 -15.21 6.44 -3.05
N GLY A 157 -16.05 7.32 -3.60
CA GLY A 157 -17.49 7.33 -3.33
C GLY A 157 -18.21 6.06 -3.80
N TRP A 158 -17.79 5.44 -4.91
CA TRP A 158 -18.40 4.19 -5.38
C TRP A 158 -18.17 3.03 -4.41
N PHE A 159 -17.06 3.04 -3.69
CA PHE A 159 -16.65 2.00 -2.74
C PHE A 159 -16.90 2.38 -1.28
N ASP A 160 -17.42 3.61 -1.01
CA ASP A 160 -17.55 4.18 0.34
C ASP A 160 -16.22 4.08 1.14
N ILE A 161 -15.11 4.47 0.49
CA ILE A 161 -13.78 4.49 1.09
C ILE A 161 -13.43 5.91 1.52
N PRO A 162 -13.23 6.17 2.82
CA PRO A 162 -12.80 7.49 3.31
C PRO A 162 -11.38 7.83 2.87
N ARG A 163 -11.18 9.02 2.27
CA ARG A 163 -9.86 9.50 1.86
C ARG A 163 -8.83 9.51 3.00
N ALA A 164 -9.28 9.73 4.24
CA ALA A 164 -8.44 9.80 5.44
C ALA A 164 -7.65 8.51 5.75
N MET A 165 -8.05 7.37 5.18
CA MET A 165 -7.34 6.11 5.37
C MET A 165 -6.29 5.82 4.30
N LEU A 166 -6.18 6.67 3.25
CA LEU A 166 -5.27 6.46 2.13
C LEU A 166 -3.91 7.12 2.38
N PRO A 167 -2.79 6.51 1.91
CA PRO A 167 -1.46 7.08 2.05
C PRO A 167 -1.26 8.31 1.16
N ARG A 168 -0.32 9.17 1.52
CA ARG A 168 0.17 10.21 0.60
C ARG A 168 0.88 9.54 -0.57
N VAL A 169 0.63 10.01 -1.78
CA VAL A 169 1.34 9.53 -2.97
C VAL A 169 2.53 10.45 -3.22
N LEU A 170 3.70 9.87 -3.39
CA LEU A 170 4.97 10.56 -3.65
C LEU A 170 5.60 10.02 -4.94
N ASP A 171 6.63 10.69 -5.43
CA ASP A 171 7.47 10.16 -6.50
C ASP A 171 8.23 8.91 -6.01
N SER A 172 8.55 7.98 -6.93
CA SER A 172 9.29 6.75 -6.59
C SER A 172 10.65 7.06 -5.95
N ALA A 173 11.30 8.16 -6.32
CA ALA A 173 12.52 8.68 -5.71
C ALA A 173 12.20 9.93 -4.88
N ALA A 174 11.82 9.75 -3.61
CA ALA A 174 11.41 10.81 -2.71
C ALA A 174 11.88 10.57 -1.27
N ASP A 175 11.58 11.53 -0.40
CA ASP A 175 11.79 11.39 1.04
C ASP A 175 10.58 10.70 1.69
N TYR A 176 10.74 9.40 1.96
CA TYR A 176 9.77 8.59 2.70
C TYR A 176 10.03 8.57 4.21
N GLY A 177 10.88 9.47 4.69
CA GLY A 177 11.27 9.55 6.09
C GLY A 177 12.49 8.72 6.42
N THR A 178 12.64 8.44 7.71
CA THR A 178 13.81 7.77 8.26
C THR A 178 13.35 6.60 9.14
N CYS A 179 14.03 5.48 8.99
CA CYS A 179 13.81 4.30 9.82
C CYS A 179 13.96 4.65 11.30
N ASP A 180 13.11 4.08 12.13
CA ASP A 180 13.21 4.23 13.58
C ASP A 180 14.52 3.58 14.09
N PRO A 181 15.42 4.34 14.74
CA PRO A 181 16.66 3.79 15.25
C PRO A 181 16.48 2.63 16.22
N ALA A 182 15.33 2.56 16.92
CA ALA A 182 15.03 1.46 17.84
C ALA A 182 14.94 0.09 17.14
N LEU A 183 14.68 0.06 15.81
CA LEU A 183 14.57 -1.18 15.04
C LEU A 183 15.94 -1.79 14.71
N PHE A 184 16.89 -0.95 14.33
CA PHE A 184 18.16 -1.38 13.74
C PHE A 184 19.41 -0.65 14.28
N GLY A 185 19.25 0.15 15.33
CA GLY A 185 20.38 0.89 15.92
C GLY A 185 20.86 2.10 15.10
N ALA A 186 20.19 2.42 13.97
CA ALA A 186 20.57 3.52 13.10
C ALA A 186 19.36 4.18 12.43
N ALA A 187 19.45 5.49 12.23
CA ALA A 187 18.46 6.29 11.51
C ALA A 187 18.74 6.25 10.00
N ILE A 188 18.32 5.19 9.33
CA ILE A 188 18.57 5.00 7.89
C ILE A 188 17.44 5.65 7.09
N PRO A 189 17.72 6.57 6.15
CA PRO A 189 16.69 7.21 5.34
C PRO A 189 16.08 6.24 4.33
N ILE A 190 14.76 6.39 4.06
CA ILE A 190 14.03 5.68 3.02
C ILE A 190 13.91 6.62 1.83
N ARG A 191 14.52 6.28 0.69
CA ARG A 191 14.68 7.20 -0.46
C ARG A 191 14.11 6.68 -1.77
N GLY A 192 13.60 5.46 -1.82
CA GLY A 192 13.03 4.89 -3.01
C GLY A 192 11.92 3.89 -2.70
N VAL A 193 10.85 3.97 -3.46
CA VAL A 193 9.72 3.03 -3.42
C VAL A 193 9.25 2.81 -4.84
N ALA A 194 9.11 1.56 -5.25
CA ALA A 194 8.57 1.24 -6.57
C ALA A 194 7.91 -0.14 -6.56
N GLY A 195 6.85 -0.30 -7.34
CA GLY A 195 6.31 -1.62 -7.61
C GLY A 195 7.34 -2.54 -8.26
N ASP A 196 7.19 -3.85 -8.07
CA ASP A 196 8.14 -4.88 -8.51
C ASP A 196 8.52 -4.79 -10.00
N GLN A 197 7.56 -4.56 -10.89
CA GLN A 197 7.83 -4.45 -12.32
C GLN A 197 8.60 -3.17 -12.66
N GLN A 198 8.27 -2.03 -12.04
CA GLN A 198 8.99 -0.77 -12.25
C GLN A 198 10.40 -0.84 -11.67
N ALA A 199 10.56 -1.44 -10.49
CA ALA A 199 11.87 -1.66 -9.90
C ALA A 199 12.74 -2.60 -10.78
N ALA A 200 12.14 -3.63 -11.37
CA ALA A 200 12.83 -4.52 -12.31
C ALA A 200 13.26 -3.78 -13.58
N THR A 201 12.41 -2.92 -14.15
CA THR A 201 12.77 -2.10 -15.32
C THR A 201 13.99 -1.23 -15.04
N VAL A 202 13.99 -0.50 -13.92
CA VAL A 202 15.16 0.32 -13.51
C VAL A 202 16.39 -0.56 -13.25
N GLY A 203 16.22 -1.70 -12.57
CA GLY A 203 17.31 -2.62 -12.26
C GLY A 203 17.94 -3.29 -13.47
N GLN A 204 17.19 -3.45 -14.57
CA GLN A 204 17.69 -3.95 -15.86
C GLN A 204 18.23 -2.84 -16.76
N ALA A 205 18.22 -1.60 -16.30
CA ALA A 205 18.66 -0.40 -17.06
C ALA A 205 17.92 -0.23 -18.41
N CYS A 206 16.62 -0.52 -18.42
CA CYS A 206 15.75 -0.34 -19.59
C CYS A 206 15.19 1.08 -19.68
#